data_269d18f1301692ab45f9bae2e90dfca0
#
_entry.id   269d18f1301692ab45f9bae2e90dfca0
#
_cell.length_a   1.000
_cell.length_b   1.000
_cell.length_c   1.000
_cell.angle_alpha   90.00
_cell.angle_beta   90.00
_cell.angle_gamma   90.00
#
_symmetry.space_group_name_H-M   'P 1'
#
loop_
_entity.id
_entity.type
_entity.pdbx_description
1 polymer ?
#
loop_
_entity_poly.entity_id
_entity_poly.type
_entity_poly.pdbx_seq_one_letter_code
_entity_poly.pdbx_strand_id
1 'polypeptide(L)'
;MATAIKTKKTAKKGRPIKTRLIRKEPKTRQFSPRGRIGRPGYAELKYEELEAIRLADYTGLKQRDAAGFMDISQQTFSRVLRNGRKRLAEALIQGKIIKVQGGDFKVEKRP
;
A
#
# COMPACT_ATOMS: atom_id res chain seq x y z
N MET A 1 -5.10 19.02 4.90
CA MET A 1 -5.01 18.85 4.43
C MET A 1 -4.84 18.27 3.77
N ALA A 2 -4.75 18.10 3.58
CA ALA A 2 -4.30 17.75 2.90
C ALA A 2 -4.55 16.67 2.31
N THR A 3 -4.80 16.46 1.73
CA THR A 3 -5.05 15.51 1.25
C THR A 3 -4.22 15.08 0.46
N ALA A 4 -3.66 14.30 0.56
CA ALA A 4 -2.69 13.84 -0.06
C ALA A 4 -3.06 13.17 -1.23
N ILE A 5 -3.25 13.74 -2.18
CA ILE A 5 -3.50 13.09 -3.33
C ILE A 5 -2.25 13.01 -4.03
N LYS A 6 -1.70 11.88 -4.15
CA LYS A 6 -0.52 11.75 -4.79
C LYS A 6 -0.73 11.06 -6.02
N THR A 7 -1.23 11.56 -6.99
CA THR A 7 -1.44 10.89 -8.17
C THR A 7 -0.30 11.03 -9.06
N LYS A 8 0.39 10.07 -9.39
CA LYS A 8 1.41 10.13 -10.23
C LYS A 8 0.94 10.14 -11.58
N LYS A 9 1.07 11.02 -12.33
CA LYS A 9 0.66 11.08 -13.60
C LYS A 9 1.43 10.26 -14.48
N THR A 10 1.12 9.24 -14.91
CA THR A 10 1.89 8.44 -15.71
C THR A 10 1.49 8.69 -17.03
N ALA A 11 2.05 9.21 -17.74
CA ALA A 11 1.72 9.46 -19.03
C ALA A 11 1.74 8.32 -19.91
N LYS A 12 1.42 7.27 -19.62
CA LYS A 12 1.44 6.24 -20.42
C LYS A 12 0.37 6.20 -21.36
N LYS A 13 0.48 5.63 -22.40
CA LYS A 13 -0.52 5.48 -23.29
C LYS A 13 -1.41 4.48 -22.79
N GLY A 14 -2.53 4.32 -23.07
CA GLY A 14 -3.43 3.32 -22.62
C GLY A 14 -4.29 3.82 -21.54
N ARG A 15 -4.89 2.95 -20.80
CA ARG A 15 -5.82 3.29 -19.80
C ARG A 15 -5.19 3.88 -18.61
N PRO A 16 -5.70 4.90 -18.03
CA PRO A 16 -5.16 5.49 -16.84
C PRO A 16 -5.35 4.52 -15.68
N ILE A 17 -4.46 4.60 -14.75
CA ILE A 17 -4.56 3.76 -13.57
C ILE A 17 -5.58 4.37 -12.66
N LYS A 18 -6.52 3.55 -12.19
CA LYS A 18 -7.52 4.05 -11.31
C LYS A 18 -6.94 4.35 -9.95
N THR A 19 -7.24 5.50 -9.40
CA THR A 19 -6.75 5.88 -8.09
C THR A 19 -7.41 5.03 -7.03
N ARG A 20 -6.63 4.51 -6.11
CA ARG A 20 -7.15 3.67 -5.05
C ARG A 20 -7.46 4.52 -3.86
N LEU A 21 -8.58 4.25 -3.21
CA LEU A 21 -8.99 5.01 -2.06
C LEU A 21 -8.43 4.41 -0.80
N ILE A 22 -7.83 5.24 0.04
CA ILE A 22 -7.30 4.79 1.31
C ILE A 22 -8.16 5.39 2.39
N ARG A 23 -8.75 4.55 3.22
CA ARG A 23 -9.65 5.01 4.24
C ARG A 23 -8.96 5.42 5.52
N LYS A 24 -7.79 4.91 5.75
CA LYS A 24 -7.05 5.27 6.94
C LYS A 24 -5.62 5.56 6.59
N GLU A 25 -5.22 6.81 6.75
CA GLU A 25 -3.87 7.19 6.41
C GLU A 25 -2.92 6.67 7.48
N PRO A 26 -1.86 5.98 7.10
CA PRO A 26 -0.96 5.41 8.09
C PRO A 26 -0.14 6.47 8.78
N LYS A 27 0.04 6.31 10.08
CA LYS A 27 0.84 7.23 10.83
C LYS A 27 2.27 6.76 10.85
N THR A 28 2.49 5.47 10.81
CA THR A 28 3.83 4.92 10.80
C THR A 28 4.21 4.61 9.37
N ARG A 29 5.29 5.19 8.90
CA ARG A 29 5.70 4.98 7.54
C ARG A 29 7.06 4.38 7.37
N GLN A 30 7.66 3.91 8.42
CA GLN A 30 8.94 3.23 8.31
C GLN A 30 9.12 2.25 9.44
N PHE A 31 9.53 1.05 9.09
CA PHE A 31 9.82 0.03 10.07
C PHE A 31 11.24 -0.44 9.79
N SER A 32 12.08 -0.37 10.79
CA SER A 32 13.48 -0.72 10.63
C SER A 32 13.83 -1.94 11.44
N PRO A 33 14.59 -2.86 10.87
CA PRO A 33 14.95 -4.07 11.59
C PRO A 33 16.00 -3.76 12.65
N ARG A 34 15.78 -4.24 13.86
CA ARG A 34 16.77 -4.09 14.90
C ARG A 34 17.55 -5.35 14.98
N GLY A 35 18.72 -5.33 15.42
CA GLY A 35 19.50 -6.53 15.52
C GLY A 35 20.13 -7.00 14.25
N ARG A 36 19.93 -6.27 13.18
CA ARG A 36 20.52 -6.67 11.94
C ARG A 36 21.91 -6.08 11.86
N ILE A 37 22.86 -6.87 11.46
CA ILE A 37 24.22 -6.40 11.31
C ILE A 37 24.41 -5.83 9.93
N GLY A 38 25.01 -4.69 9.82
CA GLY A 38 25.29 -4.06 8.55
C GLY A 38 24.22 -3.07 8.16
N ARG A 39 24.28 -2.60 6.93
CA ARG A 39 23.34 -1.68 6.43
C ARG A 39 22.27 -2.37 5.67
N PRO A 40 21.06 -2.37 6.11
CA PRO A 40 19.98 -3.02 5.39
C PRO A 40 19.52 -2.14 4.25
N GLY A 41 19.11 -2.70 3.18
CA GLY A 41 18.46 -1.96 2.12
C GLY A 41 17.03 -1.70 2.56
N TYR A 42 16.16 -1.30 1.66
CA TYR A 42 14.79 -1.09 2.02
C TYR A 42 13.86 -1.63 0.96
N ALA A 43 12.65 -1.92 1.36
CA ALA A 43 11.61 -2.38 0.47
C ALA A 43 10.51 -1.32 0.54
N GLU A 44 10.03 -0.90 -0.61
CA GLU A 44 8.99 0.10 -0.66
C GLU A 44 7.64 -0.57 -0.58
N LEU A 45 6.81 -0.14 0.34
CA LEU A 45 5.45 -0.64 0.45
C LEU A 45 4.56 0.53 0.08
N LYS A 46 3.84 0.42 -1.02
CA LYS A 46 3.02 1.53 -1.46
C LYS A 46 1.84 1.73 -0.52
N TYR A 47 1.32 2.96 -0.47
CA TYR A 47 0.21 3.25 0.43
C TYR A 47 -0.99 2.34 0.16
N GLU A 48 -1.33 2.10 -1.09
CA GLU A 48 -2.47 1.24 -1.38
C GLU A 48 -2.18 -0.21 -1.02
N GLU A 49 -0.92 -0.62 -1.06
CA GLU A 49 -0.58 -1.98 -0.66
C GLU A 49 -0.75 -2.14 0.85
N LEU A 50 -0.37 -1.13 1.61
CA LEU A 50 -0.56 -1.20 3.04
C LEU A 50 -2.04 -1.19 3.38
N GLU A 51 -2.83 -0.39 2.67
CA GLU A 51 -4.26 -0.35 2.92
C GLU A 51 -4.92 -1.69 2.59
N ALA A 52 -4.49 -2.33 1.50
CA ALA A 52 -5.05 -3.62 1.15
C ALA A 52 -4.74 -4.64 2.25
N ILE A 53 -3.52 -4.61 2.78
CA ILE A 53 -3.14 -5.52 3.84
C ILE A 53 -3.95 -5.21 5.09
N ARG A 54 -4.15 -3.94 5.39
CA ARG A 54 -4.94 -3.57 6.56
C ARG A 54 -6.36 -4.11 6.46
N LEU A 55 -6.98 -3.93 5.31
CA LEU A 55 -8.36 -4.34 5.14
C LEU A 55 -8.51 -5.85 5.12
N ALA A 56 -7.68 -6.54 4.37
CA ALA A 56 -7.81 -7.97 4.24
C ALA A 56 -7.21 -8.74 5.40
N ASP A 57 -5.99 -8.41 5.75
CA ASP A 57 -5.27 -9.22 6.73
C ASP A 57 -5.42 -8.77 8.17
N TYR A 58 -5.56 -7.49 8.40
CA TYR A 58 -5.71 -7.02 9.77
C TYR A 58 -7.18 -6.93 10.17
N THR A 59 -8.02 -6.34 9.30
CA THR A 59 -9.42 -6.26 9.63
C THR A 59 -10.16 -7.52 9.28
N GLY A 60 -9.63 -8.34 8.41
CA GLY A 60 -10.28 -9.60 8.05
C GLY A 60 -11.41 -9.52 7.06
N LEU A 61 -11.47 -8.47 6.26
CA LEU A 61 -12.52 -8.37 5.29
C LEU A 61 -12.28 -9.29 4.12
N LYS A 62 -13.36 -9.73 3.49
CA LYS A 62 -13.23 -10.53 2.30
C LYS A 62 -12.72 -9.63 1.22
N GLN A 63 -11.99 -10.16 0.27
CA GLN A 63 -11.39 -9.34 -0.78
C GLN A 63 -12.41 -8.55 -1.58
N ARG A 64 -13.58 -9.11 -1.77
CA ARG A 64 -14.60 -8.39 -2.49
C ARG A 64 -15.00 -7.13 -1.75
N ASP A 65 -15.19 -7.24 -0.44
CA ASP A 65 -15.60 -6.10 0.37
C ASP A 65 -14.47 -5.10 0.51
N ALA A 66 -13.26 -5.59 0.67
CA ALA A 66 -12.10 -4.73 0.79
C ALA A 66 -11.89 -3.93 -0.49
N ALA A 67 -12.10 -4.57 -1.63
CA ALA A 67 -11.97 -3.89 -2.91
C ALA A 67 -12.96 -2.74 -3.01
N GLY A 68 -14.17 -2.98 -2.51
CA GLY A 68 -15.18 -1.92 -2.50
C GLY A 68 -14.75 -0.73 -1.67
N PHE A 69 -14.13 -0.97 -0.52
CA PHE A 69 -13.68 0.13 0.30
C PHE A 69 -12.57 0.91 -0.39
N MET A 70 -11.79 0.30 -1.23
CA MET A 70 -10.73 1.00 -1.95
C MET A 70 -11.18 1.50 -3.32
N ASP A 71 -12.44 1.28 -3.64
CA ASP A 71 -13.02 1.73 -4.89
C ASP A 71 -12.27 1.19 -6.10
N ILE A 72 -11.94 -0.08 -6.07
CA ILE A 72 -11.29 -0.74 -7.18
C ILE A 72 -11.93 -2.10 -7.38
N SER A 73 -11.64 -2.75 -8.49
CA SER A 73 -12.21 -4.05 -8.76
C SER A 73 -11.55 -5.09 -7.86
N GLN A 74 -12.22 -6.20 -7.68
CA GLN A 74 -11.65 -7.26 -6.86
C GLN A 74 -10.36 -7.78 -7.48
N GLN A 75 -10.30 -7.83 -8.80
CA GLN A 75 -9.14 -8.29 -9.47
C GLN A 75 -7.95 -7.38 -9.21
N THR A 76 -8.16 -6.08 -9.25
CA THR A 76 -7.12 -5.11 -8.96
C THR A 76 -6.71 -5.21 -7.49
N PHE A 77 -7.70 -5.39 -6.60
CA PHE A 77 -7.40 -5.50 -5.18
C PHE A 77 -6.51 -6.72 -4.93
N SER A 78 -6.83 -7.82 -5.57
CA SER A 78 -6.08 -9.04 -5.39
C SER A 78 -4.63 -8.85 -5.80
N ARG A 79 -4.40 -8.12 -6.88
CA ARG A 79 -3.07 -7.87 -7.36
C ARG A 79 -2.32 -6.93 -6.40
N VAL A 80 -2.98 -5.89 -5.93
CA VAL A 80 -2.38 -4.94 -4.99
C VAL A 80 -2.00 -5.65 -3.70
N LEU A 81 -2.90 -6.50 -3.21
CA LEU A 81 -2.65 -7.23 -1.98
C LEU A 81 -1.48 -8.18 -2.15
N ARG A 82 -1.42 -8.88 -3.26
CA ARG A 82 -0.35 -9.82 -3.50
C ARG A 82 1.00 -9.11 -3.57
N ASN A 83 1.04 -7.96 -4.23
CA ASN A 83 2.27 -7.20 -4.32
C ASN A 83 2.70 -6.68 -2.95
N GLY A 84 1.75 -6.23 -2.15
CA GLY A 84 2.06 -5.75 -0.82
C GLY A 84 2.60 -6.86 0.07
N ARG A 85 1.97 -8.03 0.00
CA ARG A 85 2.44 -9.16 0.79
C ARG A 85 3.85 -9.57 0.38
N LYS A 86 4.15 -9.47 -0.92
CA LYS A 86 5.45 -9.83 -1.39
C LYS A 86 6.51 -8.88 -0.87
N ARG A 87 6.20 -7.58 -0.83
CA ARG A 87 7.15 -6.61 -0.32
C ARG A 87 7.41 -6.83 1.16
N LEU A 88 6.36 -7.17 1.91
CA LEU A 88 6.53 -7.44 3.31
C LEU A 88 7.39 -8.68 3.53
N ALA A 89 7.14 -9.72 2.77
CA ALA A 89 7.91 -10.95 2.87
C ALA A 89 9.38 -10.68 2.56
N GLU A 90 9.62 -9.90 1.53
CA GLU A 90 10.98 -9.57 1.17
C GLU A 90 11.69 -8.86 2.31
N ALA A 91 11.02 -7.88 2.91
CA ALA A 91 11.62 -7.14 4.00
C ALA A 91 11.89 -8.03 5.21
N LEU A 92 10.95 -8.89 5.53
CA LEU A 92 11.11 -9.76 6.69
C LEU A 92 12.21 -10.79 6.48
N ILE A 93 12.25 -11.39 5.32
CA ILE A 93 13.23 -12.43 5.05
C ILE A 93 14.63 -11.87 4.88
N GLN A 94 14.74 -10.75 4.22
CA GLN A 94 16.05 -10.17 3.97
C GLN A 94 16.48 -9.11 4.97
N GLY A 95 15.65 -8.84 5.94
CA GLY A 95 16.00 -7.86 6.97
C GLY A 95 16.10 -6.45 6.45
N LYS A 96 15.18 -6.04 5.58
CA LYS A 96 15.22 -4.70 5.02
C LYS A 96 14.32 -3.76 5.76
N ILE A 97 14.58 -2.47 5.61
CA ILE A 97 13.71 -1.45 6.16
C ILE A 97 12.47 -1.41 5.29
N ILE A 98 11.30 -1.28 5.89
CA ILE A 98 10.07 -1.13 5.13
C ILE A 98 9.73 0.35 5.11
N LYS A 99 9.66 0.93 3.93
CA LYS A 99 9.28 2.33 3.81
C LYS A 99 7.92 2.42 3.11
N VAL A 100 6.96 3.05 3.76
CA VAL A 100 5.63 3.22 3.19
C VAL A 100 5.64 4.52 2.40
N GLN A 101 5.64 4.42 1.11
CA GLN A 101 5.70 5.60 0.24
C GLN A 101 5.26 5.24 -1.17
N GLY A 102 4.84 6.23 -1.90
CA GLY A 102 4.50 6.05 -3.30
C GLY A 102 3.16 5.41 -3.55
N GLY A 103 2.84 5.23 -4.79
CA GLY A 103 1.60 4.59 -5.19
C GLY A 103 0.60 5.56 -5.80
N ASP A 104 -0.50 5.00 -6.29
CA ASP A 104 -1.58 5.79 -6.85
C ASP A 104 -2.75 5.71 -5.89
N PHE A 105 -2.90 6.69 -5.03
CA PHE A 105 -3.93 6.64 -4.01
C PHE A 105 -4.50 8.01 -3.68
N LYS A 106 -5.56 8.01 -2.92
CA LYS A 106 -6.21 9.21 -2.54
C LYS A 106 -6.73 8.94 -1.17
N VAL A 107 -6.47 9.79 -0.20
CA VAL A 107 -6.91 9.57 1.17
C VAL A 107 -8.30 10.13 1.36
N GLU A 108 -9.16 9.32 1.96
CA GLU A 108 -10.51 9.77 2.20
C GLU A 108 -10.48 10.82 3.29
N LYS A 109 -11.11 11.99 3.04
CA LYS A 109 -11.16 12.98 4.01
C LYS A 109 -12.33 12.82 4.86
N ARG A 110 -12.20 12.85 6.10
CA ARG A 110 -13.33 12.72 6.96
C ARG A 110 -13.61 14.01 7.55
N PRO A 111 -14.81 14.41 7.72
CA PRO A 111 -15.21 15.70 8.28
C PRO A 111 -14.83 15.83 9.73
#